data_cd33d9bfe561e9928698f0d444d3e317
#
_entry.id   cd33d9bfe561e9928698f0d444d3e317
#
_cell.length_a   1.000
_cell.length_b   1.000
_cell.length_c   1.000
_cell.angle_alpha   90.00
_cell.angle_beta   90.00
_cell.angle_gamma   90.00
#
_symmetry.space_group_name_H-M   'P 1'
#
loop_
_entity.id
_entity.type
_entity.pdbx_description
1 polymer ?
#
loop_
_entity_poly.entity_id
_entity_poly.type
_entity_poly.pdbx_seq_one_letter_code
_entity_poly.pdbx_strand_id
1 'polypeptide(L)'
;MVLIESKRKKRENILKKYPDAIIADVTSHAEDDLIKLSPFYPHGGIPVPFSEGVTATCVEAVWQGLKVFESADVDMKMFKNESMKNIKRTVRKFGKPLGHRKGVNGTELLGYIEARKLIYIPTYKWVLEHKVQSIIERLREASQTKTIVLLDYNTNCDVDDPKKPFSHAFLIKAYVEGLYPFGDKKWKPQTIESKQSGNSQLLKTAETLRFNFKNDVIDKLIQASDNQLTFEEYLKGLYLQGVIDMDDFTICWLYE
;
A
#
# COMPACT_ATOMS: atom_id res chain seq x y z
N MET A 1 10.99 2.75 13.03
CA MET A 1 10.50 1.50 12.41
C MET A 1 8.99 1.45 12.49
N VAL A 2 8.29 1.04 11.41
CA VAL A 2 6.81 0.93 11.38
C VAL A 2 6.41 -0.54 11.23
N LEU A 3 5.50 -0.99 12.11
CA LEU A 3 4.99 -2.37 12.17
C LEU A 3 3.48 -2.38 12.02
N ILE A 4 2.91 -3.53 11.68
CA ILE A 4 1.46 -3.72 11.55
C ILE A 4 1.02 -4.85 12.47
N GLU A 5 -0.01 -4.60 13.24
CA GLU A 5 -0.63 -5.60 14.11
C GLU A 5 -2.16 -5.58 13.98
N SER A 6 -2.77 -6.72 14.29
CA SER A 6 -4.23 -6.80 14.24
C SER A 6 -4.88 -5.95 15.33
N LYS A 7 -5.85 -5.11 14.95
CA LYS A 7 -6.71 -4.36 15.88
C LYS A 7 -7.43 -5.24 16.91
N ARG A 8 -7.57 -6.55 16.63
CA ARG A 8 -8.17 -7.50 17.56
C ARG A 8 -7.24 -7.91 18.70
N LYS A 9 -5.93 -7.63 18.60
CA LYS A 9 -4.98 -7.90 19.68
C LYS A 9 -5.16 -6.88 20.81
N LYS A 10 -5.11 -7.36 22.05
CA LYS A 10 -5.11 -6.48 23.22
C LYS A 10 -3.85 -5.61 23.25
N ARG A 11 -4.01 -4.37 23.65
CA ARG A 11 -2.92 -3.37 23.74
C ARG A 11 -1.75 -3.88 24.59
N GLU A 12 -2.07 -4.55 25.73
CA GLU A 12 -1.05 -5.09 26.63
C GLU A 12 -0.16 -6.15 25.94
N ASN A 13 -0.75 -6.97 25.08
CA ASN A 13 0.00 -7.99 24.34
C ASN A 13 0.92 -7.38 23.26
N ILE A 14 0.50 -6.27 22.69
CA ILE A 14 1.33 -5.52 21.73
C ILE A 14 2.50 -4.88 22.47
N LEU A 15 2.25 -4.23 23.62
CA LEU A 15 3.29 -3.59 24.43
C LEU A 15 4.25 -4.60 25.09
N LYS A 16 3.80 -5.82 25.41
CA LYS A 16 4.71 -6.90 25.83
C LYS A 16 5.73 -7.25 24.74
N LYS A 17 5.30 -7.21 23.47
CA LYS A 17 6.16 -7.52 22.32
C LYS A 17 7.03 -6.32 21.91
N TYR A 18 6.48 -5.12 22.06
CA TYR A 18 7.10 -3.84 21.67
C TYR A 18 6.94 -2.81 22.81
N PRO A 19 7.76 -2.87 23.86
CA PRO A 19 7.51 -2.12 25.12
C PRO A 19 7.32 -0.61 24.95
N ASP A 20 8.14 0.03 24.12
CA ASP A 20 8.13 1.49 23.92
C ASP A 20 7.42 1.93 22.64
N ALA A 21 6.60 1.06 22.05
CA ALA A 21 5.96 1.36 20.78
C ALA A 21 4.81 2.37 20.94
N ILE A 22 4.71 3.27 19.98
CA ILE A 22 3.52 4.08 19.77
C ILE A 22 2.49 3.20 19.04
N ILE A 23 1.35 2.96 19.68
CA ILE A 23 0.25 2.23 19.06
C ILE A 23 -0.68 3.23 18.39
N ALA A 24 -0.78 3.15 17.05
CA ALA A 24 -1.57 4.03 16.20
C ALA A 24 -2.73 3.24 15.56
N ASP A 25 -3.96 3.52 15.98
CA ASP A 25 -5.16 2.97 15.37
C ASP A 25 -5.49 3.75 14.10
N VAL A 26 -5.36 3.11 12.94
CA VAL A 26 -5.65 3.73 11.64
C VAL A 26 -6.98 3.24 11.05
N THR A 27 -7.79 2.56 11.85
CA THR A 27 -9.11 2.05 11.42
C THR A 27 -10.20 3.12 11.51
N SER A 28 -11.38 2.81 10.98
CA SER A 28 -12.58 3.66 11.09
C SER A 28 -13.12 3.79 12.53
N HIS A 29 -12.49 3.18 13.50
CA HIS A 29 -12.83 3.24 14.92
C HIS A 29 -11.74 3.94 15.76
N ALA A 30 -10.78 4.61 15.12
CA ALA A 30 -9.83 5.45 15.83
C ALA A 30 -10.56 6.62 16.52
N GLU A 31 -10.12 6.95 17.73
CA GLU A 31 -10.73 8.01 18.57
C GLU A 31 -10.04 9.37 18.39
N ASP A 32 -8.93 9.40 17.66
CA ASP A 32 -8.13 10.58 17.37
C ASP A 32 -8.14 10.94 15.88
N ASP A 33 -7.29 11.86 15.47
CA ASP A 33 -7.18 12.31 14.08
C ASP A 33 -6.65 11.24 13.12
N LEU A 34 -6.12 10.12 13.63
CA LEU A 34 -5.70 8.98 12.83
C LEU A 34 -6.88 8.29 12.13
N ILE A 35 -8.11 8.53 12.56
CA ILE A 35 -9.33 8.09 11.84
C ILE A 35 -9.33 8.59 10.39
N LYS A 36 -8.67 9.71 10.10
CA LYS A 36 -8.51 10.25 8.75
C LYS A 36 -7.68 9.36 7.83
N LEU A 37 -6.89 8.44 8.39
CA LEU A 37 -6.17 7.43 7.63
C LEU A 37 -7.04 6.24 7.22
N SER A 38 -8.26 6.14 7.75
CA SER A 38 -9.18 5.09 7.34
C SER A 38 -9.65 5.28 5.89
N PRO A 39 -9.69 4.23 5.05
CA PRO A 39 -10.24 4.31 3.70
C PRO A 39 -11.73 4.68 3.67
N PHE A 40 -12.41 4.65 4.81
CA PHE A 40 -13.82 5.05 4.96
C PHE A 40 -14.01 6.54 5.27
N TYR A 41 -12.94 7.25 5.63
CA TYR A 41 -13.06 8.65 6.05
C TYR A 41 -13.43 9.57 4.87
N PRO A 42 -14.48 10.43 5.02
CA PRO A 42 -15.01 11.23 3.93
C PRO A 42 -14.20 12.51 3.72
N HIS A 43 -13.05 12.40 3.06
CA HIS A 43 -12.21 13.55 2.71
C HIS A 43 -12.81 14.47 1.66
N GLY A 44 -13.64 13.93 0.78
CA GLY A 44 -14.18 14.63 -0.38
C GLY A 44 -13.17 14.90 -1.48
N GLY A 45 -13.65 15.05 -2.71
CA GLY A 45 -12.87 15.46 -3.86
C GLY A 45 -11.79 14.45 -4.32
N ILE A 46 -11.92 13.18 -3.95
CA ILE A 46 -10.97 12.13 -4.35
C ILE A 46 -11.24 11.76 -5.82
N PRO A 47 -10.28 11.92 -6.75
CA PRO A 47 -10.48 11.53 -8.14
C PRO A 47 -10.78 10.04 -8.28
N VAL A 48 -11.80 9.71 -9.07
CA VAL A 48 -12.13 8.32 -9.40
C VAL A 48 -11.23 7.89 -10.57
N PRO A 49 -10.39 6.85 -10.42
CA PRO A 49 -9.51 6.40 -11.50
C PRO A 49 -10.27 6.11 -12.79
N PHE A 50 -9.65 6.47 -13.94
CA PHE A 50 -10.23 6.29 -15.28
C PHE A 50 -11.58 6.96 -15.49
N SER A 51 -11.89 8.04 -14.73
CA SER A 51 -13.21 8.72 -14.75
C SER A 51 -13.00 10.23 -14.66
N GLU A 52 -12.71 10.85 -15.79
CA GLU A 52 -12.43 12.29 -15.86
C GLU A 52 -13.57 13.11 -15.24
N GLY A 53 -13.23 14.07 -14.39
CA GLY A 53 -14.18 14.97 -13.72
C GLY A 53 -15.03 14.30 -12.62
N VAL A 54 -14.89 12.99 -12.38
CA VAL A 54 -15.64 12.29 -11.34
C VAL A 54 -14.82 12.20 -10.06
N THR A 55 -15.44 12.56 -8.94
CA THR A 55 -14.82 12.49 -7.61
C THR A 55 -15.68 11.70 -6.63
N ALA A 56 -15.04 11.20 -5.57
CA ALA A 56 -15.69 10.49 -4.49
C ALA A 56 -15.31 11.08 -3.11
N THR A 57 -16.08 10.73 -2.10
CA THR A 57 -15.87 11.20 -0.73
C THR A 57 -14.77 10.45 0.00
N CYS A 58 -14.62 9.13 -0.24
CA CYS A 58 -13.61 8.30 0.42
C CYS A 58 -13.11 7.19 -0.51
N VAL A 59 -12.01 6.55 -0.13
CA VAL A 59 -11.38 5.46 -0.91
C VAL A 59 -12.31 4.26 -1.06
N GLU A 60 -12.98 3.88 0.04
CA GLU A 60 -13.93 2.76 0.01
C GLU A 60 -15.14 3.08 -0.89
N ALA A 61 -15.55 4.35 -0.98
CA ALA A 61 -16.60 4.77 -1.90
C ALA A 61 -16.21 4.54 -3.37
N VAL A 62 -14.96 4.85 -3.74
CA VAL A 62 -14.43 4.53 -5.07
C VAL A 62 -14.46 3.04 -5.33
N TRP A 63 -13.92 2.25 -4.38
CA TRP A 63 -13.86 0.80 -4.49
C TRP A 63 -15.23 0.16 -4.65
N GLN A 64 -16.18 0.54 -3.81
CA GLN A 64 -17.54 -0.03 -3.84
C GLN A 64 -18.37 0.51 -4.99
N GLY A 65 -18.16 1.78 -5.37
CA GLY A 65 -18.89 2.39 -6.48
C GLY A 65 -18.55 1.75 -7.83
N LEU A 66 -17.27 1.43 -8.07
CA LEU A 66 -16.82 0.79 -9.31
C LEU A 66 -17.02 -0.73 -9.32
N LYS A 67 -17.41 -1.34 -8.20
CA LYS A 67 -17.57 -2.79 -8.07
C LYS A 67 -18.82 -3.28 -8.81
N VAL A 68 -18.63 -4.31 -9.64
CA VAL A 68 -19.69 -4.92 -10.46
C VAL A 68 -20.08 -6.27 -9.86
N PHE A 69 -21.38 -6.53 -9.84
CA PHE A 69 -21.99 -7.78 -9.37
C PHE A 69 -22.88 -8.38 -10.44
N GLU A 70 -23.34 -9.61 -10.25
CA GLU A 70 -24.28 -10.28 -11.16
C GLU A 70 -25.55 -9.47 -11.41
N SER A 71 -26.08 -8.79 -10.39
CA SER A 71 -27.33 -8.03 -10.46
C SER A 71 -27.17 -6.52 -10.44
N ALA A 72 -25.93 -5.98 -10.40
CA ALA A 72 -25.69 -4.55 -10.29
C ALA A 72 -24.32 -4.13 -10.85
N ASP A 73 -24.33 -3.07 -11.63
CA ASP A 73 -23.12 -2.43 -12.18
C ASP A 73 -22.65 -1.27 -11.28
N VAL A 74 -21.85 -0.34 -11.83
CA VAL A 74 -21.36 0.87 -11.16
C VAL A 74 -22.48 1.58 -10.40
N ASP A 75 -22.19 1.98 -9.17
CA ASP A 75 -23.12 2.73 -8.33
C ASP A 75 -22.53 4.07 -7.91
N MET A 76 -22.80 5.11 -8.68
CA MET A 76 -22.30 6.46 -8.42
C MET A 76 -22.83 7.08 -7.12
N LYS A 77 -23.91 6.53 -6.54
CA LYS A 77 -24.41 7.00 -5.23
C LYS A 77 -23.41 6.71 -4.13
N MET A 78 -22.61 5.64 -4.27
CA MET A 78 -21.55 5.31 -3.31
C MET A 78 -20.53 6.45 -3.21
N PHE A 79 -20.20 7.12 -4.31
CA PHE A 79 -19.20 8.21 -4.32
C PHE A 79 -19.58 9.41 -3.44
N LYS A 80 -20.84 9.55 -3.12
CA LYS A 80 -21.38 10.65 -2.29
C LYS A 80 -21.59 10.29 -0.83
N ASN A 81 -21.17 9.10 -0.39
CA ASN A 81 -21.39 8.66 0.99
C ASN A 81 -20.39 9.32 1.94
N GLU A 82 -20.88 10.16 2.84
CA GLU A 82 -20.10 10.88 3.86
C GLU A 82 -20.25 10.29 5.27
N SER A 83 -21.04 9.25 5.43
CA SER A 83 -21.43 8.76 6.76
C SER A 83 -20.48 7.73 7.37
N MET A 84 -19.46 7.25 6.65
CA MET A 84 -18.61 6.11 7.00
C MET A 84 -19.40 4.80 7.23
N LYS A 85 -20.72 4.79 6.97
CA LYS A 85 -21.62 3.66 7.19
C LYS A 85 -22.30 3.30 5.86
N ASN A 86 -22.77 2.04 5.77
CA ASN A 86 -23.53 1.53 4.63
C ASN A 86 -22.83 1.64 3.26
N ILE A 87 -21.49 1.76 3.26
CA ILE A 87 -20.70 1.85 2.03
C ILE A 87 -20.54 0.49 1.36
N LYS A 88 -20.54 -0.61 2.13
CA LYS A 88 -20.26 -1.95 1.58
C LYS A 88 -21.45 -2.49 0.80
N ARG A 89 -21.22 -2.79 -0.47
CA ARG A 89 -22.15 -3.55 -1.32
C ARG A 89 -21.90 -5.06 -1.08
N THR A 90 -22.93 -5.79 -0.67
CA THR A 90 -22.80 -7.15 -0.18
C THR A 90 -23.25 -8.20 -1.20
N VAL A 91 -22.60 -9.37 -1.18
CA VAL A 91 -22.98 -10.55 -1.98
C VAL A 91 -24.44 -10.95 -1.73
N ARG A 92 -24.90 -10.86 -0.49
CA ARG A 92 -26.29 -11.17 -0.14
C ARG A 92 -27.31 -10.35 -0.90
N LYS A 93 -26.97 -9.07 -1.21
CA LYS A 93 -27.90 -8.15 -1.88
C LYS A 93 -27.73 -8.15 -3.40
N PHE A 94 -26.52 -8.33 -3.90
CA PHE A 94 -26.19 -8.07 -5.30
C PHE A 94 -25.68 -9.30 -6.07
N GLY A 95 -25.56 -10.46 -5.41
CA GLY A 95 -24.97 -11.66 -6.04
C GLY A 95 -23.44 -11.65 -6.02
N LYS A 96 -22.83 -12.52 -6.79
CA LYS A 96 -21.38 -12.66 -6.84
C LYS A 96 -20.72 -11.43 -7.47
N PRO A 97 -19.62 -10.92 -6.88
CA PRO A 97 -18.83 -9.87 -7.54
C PRO A 97 -18.12 -10.41 -8.77
N LEU A 98 -18.26 -9.70 -9.87
CA LEU A 98 -17.64 -10.03 -11.16
C LEU A 98 -16.29 -9.33 -11.36
N GLY A 99 -16.08 -8.18 -10.71
CA GLY A 99 -14.87 -7.37 -10.82
C GLY A 99 -15.14 -5.90 -10.52
N HIS A 100 -14.32 -5.02 -11.08
CA HIS A 100 -14.48 -3.56 -10.97
C HIS A 100 -14.40 -2.93 -12.36
N ARG A 101 -15.25 -1.96 -12.64
CA ARG A 101 -15.16 -1.19 -13.89
C ARG A 101 -13.91 -0.35 -13.91
N LYS A 102 -13.22 -0.34 -15.05
CA LYS A 102 -12.12 0.58 -15.32
C LYS A 102 -12.70 1.93 -15.71
N GLY A 103 -13.12 2.68 -14.68
CA GLY A 103 -13.84 3.95 -14.81
C GLY A 103 -15.36 3.79 -14.88
N VAL A 104 -16.08 4.89 -14.55
CA VAL A 104 -17.55 4.89 -14.45
C VAL A 104 -18.26 4.60 -15.77
N ASN A 105 -17.65 4.99 -16.90
CA ASN A 105 -18.17 4.77 -18.25
C ASN A 105 -17.35 3.68 -19.00
N GLY A 106 -16.42 3.01 -18.32
CA GLY A 106 -15.57 2.00 -18.93
C GLY A 106 -16.33 0.71 -19.25
N THR A 107 -15.94 0.05 -20.32
CA THR A 107 -16.48 -1.27 -20.69
C THR A 107 -15.63 -2.42 -20.14
N GLU A 108 -14.35 -2.15 -19.85
CA GLU A 108 -13.40 -3.12 -19.32
C GLU A 108 -13.71 -3.45 -17.84
N LEU A 109 -13.66 -4.73 -17.52
CA LEU A 109 -13.86 -5.26 -16.18
C LEU A 109 -12.55 -5.80 -15.63
N LEU A 110 -12.00 -5.12 -14.64
CA LEU A 110 -10.77 -5.52 -13.96
C LEU A 110 -11.06 -6.65 -12.97
N GLY A 111 -10.20 -7.66 -12.96
CA GLY A 111 -10.16 -8.67 -11.91
C GLY A 111 -9.82 -8.09 -10.54
N TYR A 112 -9.99 -8.90 -9.48
CA TYR A 112 -9.83 -8.40 -8.10
C TYR A 112 -8.43 -7.81 -7.82
N ILE A 113 -7.38 -8.49 -8.28
CA ILE A 113 -5.99 -8.04 -8.08
C ILE A 113 -5.67 -6.82 -8.95
N GLU A 114 -6.08 -6.83 -10.22
CA GLU A 114 -5.91 -5.68 -11.10
C GLU A 114 -6.62 -4.43 -10.56
N ALA A 115 -7.86 -4.59 -10.10
CA ALA A 115 -8.59 -3.49 -9.48
C ALA A 115 -7.89 -2.98 -8.21
N ARG A 116 -7.29 -3.87 -7.41
CA ARG A 116 -6.49 -3.49 -6.25
C ARG A 116 -5.31 -2.62 -6.67
N LYS A 117 -4.58 -3.02 -7.72
CA LYS A 117 -3.41 -2.31 -8.26
C LYS A 117 -3.77 -1.01 -8.97
N LEU A 118 -4.83 -1.00 -9.78
CA LEU A 118 -5.15 0.11 -10.67
C LEU A 118 -6.20 1.09 -10.10
N ILE A 119 -6.96 0.68 -9.08
CA ILE A 119 -8.00 1.52 -8.47
C ILE A 119 -7.67 1.81 -7.01
N TYR A 120 -7.60 0.78 -6.14
CA TYR A 120 -7.52 0.97 -4.69
C TYR A 120 -6.23 1.66 -4.26
N ILE A 121 -5.09 1.11 -4.67
CA ILE A 121 -3.76 1.60 -4.29
C ILE A 121 -3.51 3.04 -4.78
N PRO A 122 -3.75 3.40 -6.07
CA PRO A 122 -3.58 4.78 -6.53
C PRO A 122 -4.54 5.76 -5.85
N THR A 123 -5.79 5.36 -5.61
CA THR A 123 -6.77 6.20 -4.91
C THR A 123 -6.33 6.49 -3.47
N TYR A 124 -5.83 5.48 -2.77
CA TYR A 124 -5.34 5.66 -1.40
C TYR A 124 -4.07 6.50 -1.35
N LYS A 125 -3.15 6.32 -2.31
CA LYS A 125 -1.96 7.16 -2.48
C LYS A 125 -2.34 8.63 -2.59
N TRP A 126 -3.31 8.93 -3.44
CA TRP A 126 -3.80 10.30 -3.61
C TRP A 126 -4.28 10.91 -2.28
N VAL A 127 -4.99 10.15 -1.45
CA VAL A 127 -5.40 10.60 -0.11
C VAL A 127 -4.20 10.89 0.78
N LEU A 128 -3.20 10.01 0.79
CA LEU A 128 -1.97 10.20 1.59
C LEU A 128 -1.23 11.46 1.17
N GLU A 129 -1.21 11.77 -0.12
CA GLU A 129 -0.51 12.93 -0.70
C GLU A 129 -1.26 14.26 -0.55
N HIS A 130 -2.61 14.25 -0.52
CA HIS A 130 -3.38 15.48 -0.62
C HIS A 130 -4.24 15.80 0.62
N LYS A 131 -4.52 14.83 1.48
CA LYS A 131 -5.49 15.00 2.57
C LYS A 131 -4.91 14.82 3.97
N VAL A 132 -3.83 14.05 4.11
CA VAL A 132 -3.33 13.63 5.44
C VAL A 132 -1.81 13.81 5.60
N GLN A 133 -1.19 14.68 4.82
CA GLN A 133 0.27 14.90 4.84
C GLN A 133 0.82 15.19 6.23
N SER A 134 0.17 16.07 6.99
CA SER A 134 0.61 16.41 8.36
C SER A 134 0.60 15.21 9.30
N ILE A 135 -0.35 14.29 9.13
CA ILE A 135 -0.41 13.05 9.90
C ILE A 135 0.74 12.12 9.48
N ILE A 136 0.98 12.00 8.19
CA ILE A 136 2.08 11.19 7.65
C ILE A 136 3.44 11.72 8.11
N GLU A 137 3.65 13.03 8.11
CA GLU A 137 4.88 13.66 8.60
C GLU A 137 5.11 13.35 10.08
N ARG A 138 4.10 13.50 10.93
CA ARG A 138 4.18 13.12 12.35
C ARG A 138 4.55 11.64 12.54
N LEU A 139 3.95 10.75 11.75
CA LEU A 139 4.28 9.32 11.79
C LEU A 139 5.72 9.07 11.33
N ARG A 140 6.16 9.78 10.29
CA ARG A 140 7.53 9.66 9.77
C ARG A 140 8.56 10.14 10.79
N GLU A 141 8.35 11.30 11.40
CA GLU A 141 9.21 11.83 12.47
C GLU A 141 9.26 10.88 13.67
N ALA A 142 8.11 10.46 14.16
CA ALA A 142 8.05 9.55 15.30
C ALA A 142 8.72 8.18 15.00
N SER A 143 8.68 7.72 13.75
CA SER A 143 9.30 6.44 13.34
C SER A 143 10.83 6.46 13.36
N GLN A 144 11.44 7.64 13.39
CA GLN A 144 12.90 7.81 13.46
C GLN A 144 13.45 7.43 14.84
N THR A 145 12.67 7.67 15.89
CA THR A 145 13.11 7.47 17.27
C THR A 145 12.38 6.35 17.99
N LYS A 146 11.16 5.99 17.56
CA LYS A 146 10.32 4.99 18.20
C LYS A 146 9.77 3.97 17.21
N THR A 147 9.43 2.80 17.72
CA THR A 147 8.64 1.84 16.97
C THR A 147 7.18 2.31 16.91
N ILE A 148 6.60 2.37 15.71
CA ILE A 148 5.17 2.64 15.52
C ILE A 148 4.49 1.33 15.16
N VAL A 149 3.41 0.99 15.85
CA VAL A 149 2.56 -0.16 15.55
C VAL A 149 1.22 0.34 15.02
N LEU A 150 1.01 0.22 13.72
CA LEU A 150 -0.25 0.53 13.07
C LEU A 150 -1.24 -0.62 13.29
N LEU A 151 -2.45 -0.29 13.73
CA LEU A 151 -3.51 -1.27 13.93
C LEU A 151 -4.48 -1.30 12.74
N ASP A 152 -4.70 -2.48 12.17
CA ASP A 152 -5.71 -2.74 11.16
C ASP A 152 -6.45 -4.05 11.44
N TYR A 153 -7.67 -4.20 10.96
CA TYR A 153 -8.41 -5.47 11.04
C TYR A 153 -7.81 -6.53 10.13
N ASN A 154 -7.27 -6.13 8.99
CA ASN A 154 -6.57 -6.98 8.04
C ASN A 154 -5.08 -6.65 8.07
N THR A 155 -4.25 -7.66 8.15
CA THR A 155 -2.79 -7.51 8.19
C THR A 155 -2.12 -8.13 6.96
N ASN A 156 -2.89 -8.33 5.88
CA ASN A 156 -2.36 -8.85 4.63
C ASN A 156 -1.55 -7.74 3.93
N CYS A 157 -0.27 -7.98 3.75
CA CYS A 157 0.67 -7.10 3.06
C CYS A 157 0.96 -7.55 1.62
N ASP A 158 0.43 -8.70 1.22
CA ASP A 158 0.58 -9.23 -0.14
C ASP A 158 -0.53 -8.68 -1.04
N VAL A 159 -0.14 -7.88 -2.03
CA VAL A 159 -1.08 -7.28 -2.99
C VAL A 159 -1.69 -8.34 -3.90
N ASP A 160 -1.00 -9.45 -4.13
CA ASP A 160 -1.40 -10.51 -5.04
C ASP A 160 -2.16 -11.66 -4.34
N ASP A 161 -2.28 -11.65 -3.00
CA ASP A 161 -3.13 -12.60 -2.29
C ASP A 161 -4.63 -12.29 -2.47
N PRO A 162 -5.39 -13.06 -3.28
CA PRO A 162 -6.80 -12.83 -3.49
C PRO A 162 -7.68 -13.29 -2.32
N LYS A 163 -7.12 -14.09 -1.39
CA LYS A 163 -7.88 -14.75 -0.32
C LYS A 163 -8.19 -13.80 0.83
N LYS A 164 -7.38 -12.75 1.00
CA LYS A 164 -7.53 -11.80 2.11
C LYS A 164 -7.65 -10.37 1.59
N PRO A 165 -8.44 -9.53 2.24
CA PRO A 165 -8.43 -8.09 1.97
C PRO A 165 -7.04 -7.53 2.22
N PHE A 166 -6.64 -6.58 1.38
CA PHE A 166 -5.37 -5.89 1.51
C PHE A 166 -5.40 -4.89 2.67
N SER A 167 -4.32 -4.79 3.42
CA SER A 167 -4.23 -3.89 4.57
C SER A 167 -3.94 -2.46 4.13
N HIS A 168 -4.78 -1.51 4.54
CA HIS A 168 -4.46 -0.10 4.34
C HIS A 168 -3.34 0.38 5.28
N ALA A 169 -3.17 -0.26 6.44
CA ALA A 169 -2.02 0.01 7.30
C ALA A 169 -0.69 -0.33 6.62
N PHE A 170 -0.67 -1.34 5.73
CA PHE A 170 0.51 -1.61 4.92
C PHE A 170 0.82 -0.45 3.96
N LEU A 171 -0.20 0.14 3.33
CA LEU A 171 -0.02 1.28 2.44
C LEU A 171 0.49 2.52 3.20
N ILE A 172 0.00 2.75 4.43
CA ILE A 172 0.50 3.82 5.30
C ILE A 172 1.97 3.57 5.65
N LYS A 173 2.30 2.35 6.11
CA LYS A 173 3.67 1.95 6.41
C LYS A 173 4.58 2.21 5.21
N ALA A 174 4.22 1.68 4.06
CA ALA A 174 5.00 1.82 2.83
C ALA A 174 5.19 3.29 2.43
N TYR A 175 4.16 4.13 2.60
CA TYR A 175 4.26 5.55 2.30
C TYR A 175 5.16 6.32 3.28
N VAL A 176 5.06 6.02 4.58
CA VAL A 176 5.92 6.59 5.62
C VAL A 176 7.39 6.22 5.38
N GLU A 177 7.66 5.00 4.97
CA GLU A 177 8.99 4.47 4.70
C GLU A 177 9.53 4.79 3.29
N GLY A 178 8.74 5.48 2.44
CA GLY A 178 9.13 5.86 1.08
C GLY A 178 9.05 4.72 0.05
N LEU A 179 8.34 3.65 0.37
CA LEU A 179 8.25 2.39 -0.38
C LEU A 179 6.85 2.13 -0.92
N TYR A 180 6.08 3.19 -1.18
CA TYR A 180 4.69 3.01 -1.60
C TYR A 180 4.59 2.21 -2.90
N PRO A 181 3.84 1.10 -2.93
CA PRO A 181 3.73 0.26 -4.10
C PRO A 181 3.02 1.00 -5.25
N PHE A 182 3.48 0.79 -6.48
CA PHE A 182 2.88 1.31 -7.71
C PHE A 182 2.77 2.85 -7.80
N GLY A 183 3.77 3.57 -7.29
CA GLY A 183 3.83 5.04 -7.41
C GLY A 183 4.55 5.50 -8.66
N ASP A 184 4.09 6.64 -9.25
CA ASP A 184 4.66 7.25 -10.46
C ASP A 184 6.06 7.89 -10.29
N LYS A 185 6.60 7.87 -9.10
CA LYS A 185 7.98 8.29 -8.90
C LYS A 185 8.89 7.14 -9.31
N LYS A 186 9.47 7.27 -10.49
CA LYS A 186 10.67 6.51 -10.85
C LYS A 186 11.63 6.58 -9.66
N TRP A 187 11.87 5.46 -9.01
CA TRP A 187 12.98 5.34 -8.09
C TRP A 187 14.22 5.72 -8.90
N LYS A 188 14.84 6.83 -8.56
CA LYS A 188 16.16 7.14 -9.10
C LYS A 188 17.13 6.51 -8.14
N PRO A 189 18.02 5.61 -8.60
CA PRO A 189 19.14 5.20 -7.79
C PRO A 189 19.81 6.48 -7.30
N GLN A 190 19.90 6.65 -5.99
CA GLN A 190 20.78 7.68 -5.47
C GLN A 190 22.16 7.28 -5.95
N THR A 191 22.69 8.04 -6.90
CA THR A 191 24.07 7.91 -7.33
C THR A 191 24.91 7.99 -6.07
N ILE A 192 25.53 6.89 -5.70
CA ILE A 192 26.38 6.82 -4.49
C ILE A 192 27.63 7.64 -4.79
N GLU A 193 27.50 8.95 -4.66
CA GLU A 193 28.65 9.84 -4.57
C GLU A 193 29.16 9.84 -3.15
N SER A 194 29.84 8.77 -2.74
CA SER A 194 30.84 8.87 -1.68
C SER A 194 31.57 7.56 -1.46
N LYS A 195 32.85 7.63 -1.57
CA LYS A 195 33.82 6.55 -1.49
C LYS A 195 34.01 5.93 -0.09
N GLN A 196 33.08 6.06 0.88
CA GLN A 196 33.34 5.56 2.23
C GLN A 196 32.18 4.96 3.05
N SER A 197 30.98 4.73 2.48
CA SER A 197 29.90 4.11 3.27
C SER A 197 29.00 3.13 2.51
N GLY A 198 29.51 2.47 1.49
CA GLY A 198 28.74 1.58 0.59
C GLY A 198 27.91 0.50 1.30
N ASN A 199 28.47 -0.12 2.33
CA ASN A 199 27.81 -1.23 3.04
C ASN A 199 26.56 -0.82 3.87
N SER A 200 26.56 0.37 4.47
CA SER A 200 25.46 0.78 5.36
C SER A 200 24.17 1.12 4.61
N GLN A 201 24.26 1.69 3.41
CA GLN A 201 23.10 2.13 2.63
C GLN A 201 22.48 0.98 1.83
N LEU A 202 23.31 0.06 1.34
CA LEU A 202 22.85 -1.18 0.71
C LEU A 202 22.23 -2.14 1.71
N LEU A 203 22.76 -2.25 2.92
CA LEU A 203 22.14 -3.00 4.02
C LEU A 203 20.76 -2.42 4.37
N LYS A 204 20.61 -1.09 4.44
CA LYS A 204 19.31 -0.44 4.66
C LYS A 204 18.36 -0.69 3.49
N THR A 205 18.82 -0.64 2.26
CA THR A 205 18.02 -0.93 1.07
C THR A 205 17.62 -2.40 1.03
N ALA A 206 18.54 -3.32 1.32
CA ALA A 206 18.28 -4.75 1.41
C ALA A 206 17.31 -5.10 2.55
N GLU A 207 17.45 -4.49 3.73
CA GLU A 207 16.49 -4.66 4.83
C GLU A 207 15.10 -4.12 4.45
N THR A 208 15.04 -3.08 3.68
CA THR A 208 13.82 -2.49 3.14
C THR A 208 13.17 -3.42 2.10
N LEU A 209 13.96 -4.04 1.23
CA LEU A 209 13.51 -5.00 0.23
C LEU A 209 13.13 -6.37 0.83
N ARG A 210 13.57 -6.72 2.04
CA ARG A 210 13.19 -7.96 2.75
C ARG A 210 11.68 -8.15 2.92
N PHE A 211 10.89 -7.13 2.76
CA PHE A 211 9.44 -7.23 2.76
C PHE A 211 8.85 -7.76 1.45
N ASN A 212 9.59 -7.66 0.35
CA ASN A 212 9.09 -7.96 -1.00
C ASN A 212 9.81 -9.15 -1.65
N PHE A 213 10.93 -9.60 -1.09
CA PHE A 213 11.76 -10.67 -1.67
C PHE A 213 12.00 -11.81 -0.69
N LYS A 214 12.26 -12.99 -1.23
CA LYS A 214 12.76 -14.13 -0.46
C LYS A 214 14.15 -13.78 0.11
N ASN A 215 14.44 -14.20 1.33
CA ASN A 215 15.68 -13.87 2.03
C ASN A 215 16.96 -14.20 1.24
N ASP A 216 16.92 -15.29 0.43
CA ASP A 216 18.05 -15.71 -0.42
C ASP A 216 18.38 -14.74 -1.56
N VAL A 217 17.39 -14.02 -2.09
CA VAL A 217 17.59 -12.97 -3.12
C VAL A 217 18.28 -11.77 -2.50
N ILE A 218 17.91 -11.41 -1.28
CA ILE A 218 18.48 -10.28 -0.54
C ILE A 218 19.94 -10.56 -0.16
N ASP A 219 20.24 -11.77 0.31
CA ASP A 219 21.61 -12.15 0.67
C ASP A 219 22.52 -12.13 -0.56
N LYS A 220 22.01 -12.50 -1.74
CA LYS A 220 22.73 -12.37 -3.01
C LYS A 220 22.88 -10.92 -3.48
N LEU A 221 21.88 -10.05 -3.26
CA LEU A 221 21.97 -8.62 -3.49
C LEU A 221 23.05 -7.97 -2.62
N ILE A 222 23.17 -8.40 -1.37
CA ILE A 222 24.22 -7.92 -0.45
C ILE A 222 25.62 -8.37 -0.91
N GLN A 223 25.78 -9.62 -1.33
CA GLN A 223 27.05 -10.16 -1.81
C GLN A 223 27.55 -9.51 -3.11
N ALA A 224 26.67 -9.04 -3.97
CA ALA A 224 27.06 -8.43 -5.23
C ALA A 224 27.34 -6.93 -5.14
N SER A 225 27.00 -6.30 -4.02
CA SER A 225 27.31 -4.88 -3.78
C SER A 225 28.82 -4.57 -3.81
N ASP A 226 29.66 -5.59 -3.68
CA ASP A 226 31.12 -5.46 -3.75
C ASP A 226 31.66 -5.21 -5.17
N ASN A 227 30.82 -5.33 -6.23
CA ASN A 227 31.26 -5.30 -7.64
C ASN A 227 30.98 -4.00 -8.41
N GLN A 228 30.63 -2.90 -7.76
CA GLN A 228 30.43 -1.57 -8.39
C GLN A 228 29.37 -1.53 -9.51
N LEU A 229 28.48 -2.50 -9.63
CA LEU A 229 27.39 -2.48 -10.58
C LEU A 229 26.27 -1.55 -10.11
N THR A 230 25.56 -0.91 -11.04
CA THR A 230 24.31 -0.24 -10.71
C THR A 230 23.27 -1.26 -10.28
N PHE A 231 22.29 -0.83 -9.48
CA PHE A 231 21.21 -1.72 -9.02
C PHE A 231 20.45 -2.37 -10.20
N GLU A 232 20.24 -1.63 -11.26
CA GLU A 232 19.60 -2.11 -12.50
C GLU A 232 20.41 -3.20 -13.20
N GLU A 233 21.71 -2.97 -13.40
CA GLU A 233 22.62 -3.95 -14.04
C GLU A 233 22.67 -5.25 -13.23
N TYR A 234 22.58 -5.11 -11.92
CA TYR A 234 22.61 -6.24 -11.01
C TYR A 234 21.31 -7.05 -11.05
N LEU A 235 20.14 -6.39 -10.99
CA LEU A 235 18.84 -7.06 -11.15
C LEU A 235 18.72 -7.77 -12.49
N LYS A 236 19.18 -7.11 -13.56
CA LYS A 236 19.23 -7.71 -14.89
C LYS A 236 20.13 -8.94 -14.94
N GLY A 237 21.26 -8.88 -14.24
CA GLY A 237 22.16 -10.03 -14.07
C GLY A 237 21.49 -11.20 -13.35
N LEU A 238 20.78 -10.95 -12.25
CA LEU A 238 20.05 -11.97 -11.51
C LEU A 238 18.92 -12.60 -12.32
N TYR A 239 18.19 -11.80 -13.09
CA TYR A 239 17.17 -12.30 -14.00
C TYR A 239 17.75 -13.20 -15.09
N LEU A 240 18.82 -12.77 -15.75
CA LEU A 240 19.48 -13.56 -16.79
C LEU A 240 20.10 -14.85 -16.26
N GLN A 241 20.46 -14.90 -14.97
CA GLN A 241 20.96 -16.09 -14.30
C GLN A 241 19.84 -17.00 -13.75
N GLY A 242 18.57 -16.61 -13.90
CA GLY A 242 17.42 -17.36 -13.38
C GLY A 242 17.35 -17.38 -11.84
N VAL A 243 17.96 -16.43 -11.17
CA VAL A 243 17.93 -16.28 -9.71
C VAL A 243 16.64 -15.60 -9.26
N ILE A 244 16.16 -14.66 -10.06
CA ILE A 244 14.84 -14.03 -9.91
C ILE A 244 14.01 -14.33 -11.16
N ASP A 245 12.71 -14.45 -10.98
CA ASP A 245 11.79 -14.64 -12.11
C ASP A 245 11.28 -13.30 -12.67
N MET A 246 10.42 -13.37 -13.68
CA MET A 246 9.90 -12.18 -14.34
C MET A 246 9.01 -11.35 -13.39
N ASP A 247 8.33 -11.99 -12.44
CA ASP A 247 7.49 -11.32 -11.48
C ASP A 247 8.34 -10.57 -10.46
N ASP A 248 9.39 -11.19 -9.97
CA ASP A 248 10.39 -10.57 -9.10
C ASP A 248 11.09 -9.40 -9.81
N PHE A 249 11.47 -9.57 -11.07
CA PHE A 249 12.07 -8.53 -11.92
C PHE A 249 11.09 -7.37 -12.16
N THR A 250 9.83 -7.68 -12.45
CA THR A 250 8.78 -6.67 -12.66
C THR A 250 8.50 -5.88 -11.39
N ILE A 251 8.50 -6.54 -10.23
CA ILE A 251 8.40 -5.87 -8.93
C ILE A 251 9.58 -4.92 -8.73
N CYS A 252 10.81 -5.33 -9.04
CA CYS A 252 11.98 -4.48 -8.95
C CYS A 252 11.93 -3.30 -9.91
N TRP A 253 11.46 -3.50 -11.14
CA TRP A 253 11.30 -2.45 -12.17
C TRP A 253 10.19 -1.45 -11.84
N LEU A 254 9.17 -1.86 -11.14
CA LEU A 254 8.09 -0.98 -10.68
C LEU A 254 8.55 -0.03 -9.54
N TYR A 255 9.70 -0.31 -8.95
CA TYR A 255 10.36 0.55 -7.97
C TYR A 255 11.42 1.49 -8.61
N GLU A 256 11.70 1.37 -9.91
CA GLU A 256 12.38 2.38 -10.73
C GLU A 256 11.41 3.51 -11.12
#